data_1137a81fa912cb6afb1777e428b4f7dd
#
_entry.id   1137a81fa912cb6afb1777e428b4f7dd
#
_cell.length_a   1.000
_cell.length_b   1.000
_cell.length_c   1.000
_cell.angle_alpha   90.00
_cell.angle_beta   90.00
_cell.angle_gamma   90.00
#
_symmetry.space_group_name_H-M   'P 1'
#
loop_
_entity.id
_entity.type
_entity.pdbx_description
1 polymer ?
#
loop_
_entity_poly.entity_id
_entity_poly.type
_entity_poly.pdbx_seq_one_letter_code
_entity_poly.pdbx_strand_id
1 'polypeptide(L)'
;CGHATLASAFTYFNFLNPDAHEIVFQANRSEIKAVKANNGITLSLPKDEPRKILDLSTFSPALNAEVLEVYKGIDDFMVVLEDEAAVANNEPDFNLIKAMDSRGLIITAKGEEVDFVSRWYGPQTGINEDPATGSAHALLATYWSGIFNKSDLSAKQLSKRVGLLHCLVKEEKVDITGQAALYLRGTLQLN
;
A
#
# COMPACT_ATOMS: atom_id res chain seq x y z
N CYS A 1 5.97 5.35 6.93
CA CYS A 1 5.81 3.89 6.99
C CYS A 1 4.41 3.54 7.50
N GLY A 2 3.51 3.10 6.60
CA GLY A 2 2.09 2.90 6.91
C GLY A 2 1.83 1.82 7.98
N HIS A 3 2.36 0.60 7.80
CA HIS A 3 2.09 -0.51 8.71
C HIS A 3 2.67 -0.29 10.13
N ALA A 4 3.84 0.32 10.26
CA ALA A 4 4.40 0.65 11.57
C ALA A 4 3.56 1.73 12.29
N THR A 5 3.09 2.74 11.57
CA THR A 5 2.19 3.76 12.12
C THR A 5 0.85 3.15 12.55
N LEU A 6 0.29 2.24 11.75
CA LEU A 6 -0.93 1.52 12.09
C LEU A 6 -0.74 0.67 13.36
N ALA A 7 0.36 -0.07 13.47
CA ALA A 7 0.70 -0.88 14.65
C ALA A 7 0.92 0.00 15.90
N SER A 8 1.55 1.16 15.76
CA SER A 8 1.73 2.13 16.83
C SER A 8 0.39 2.72 17.29
N ALA A 9 -0.48 3.08 16.35
CA ALA A 9 -1.83 3.55 16.65
C ALA A 9 -2.65 2.46 17.37
N PHE A 10 -2.56 1.20 16.90
CA PHE A 10 -3.20 0.06 17.55
C PHE A 10 -2.74 -0.08 19.02
N THR A 11 -1.43 0.00 19.26
CA THR A 11 -0.86 -0.06 20.60
C THR A 11 -1.33 1.10 21.46
N TYR A 12 -1.32 2.31 20.92
CA TYR A 12 -1.78 3.51 21.63
C TYR A 12 -3.25 3.39 22.06
N PHE A 13 -4.13 3.06 21.13
CA PHE A 13 -5.57 2.97 21.35
C PHE A 13 -6.00 1.79 22.24
N ASN A 14 -5.22 0.72 22.32
CA ASN A 14 -5.63 -0.46 23.07
C ASN A 14 -4.93 -0.59 24.42
N PHE A 15 -3.74 0.04 24.60
CA PHE A 15 -2.92 -0.19 25.80
C PHE A 15 -2.43 1.08 26.48
N LEU A 16 -2.28 2.21 25.76
CA LEU A 16 -1.74 3.43 26.34
C LEU A 16 -2.83 4.46 26.65
N ASN A 17 -3.76 4.68 25.75
CA ASN A 17 -4.89 5.60 25.92
C ASN A 17 -6.15 5.06 25.27
N PRO A 18 -6.89 4.14 25.90
CA PRO A 18 -8.09 3.51 25.34
C PRO A 18 -9.23 4.48 25.03
N ASP A 19 -9.29 5.61 25.73
CA ASP A 19 -10.35 6.62 25.54
C ASP A 19 -10.07 7.54 24.36
N ALA A 20 -8.84 7.57 23.85
CA ALA A 20 -8.50 8.36 22.68
C ALA A 20 -9.17 7.79 21.42
N HIS A 21 -9.69 8.69 20.57
CA HIS A 21 -10.27 8.34 19.27
C HIS A 21 -9.33 8.64 18.10
N GLU A 22 -8.34 9.51 18.32
CA GLU A 22 -7.37 9.90 17.29
C GLU A 22 -5.98 10.16 17.90
N ILE A 23 -4.96 10.06 17.04
CA ILE A 23 -3.58 10.45 17.34
C ILE A 23 -2.92 10.95 16.06
N VAL A 24 -2.02 11.92 16.20
CA VAL A 24 -1.20 12.43 15.09
C VAL A 24 0.25 12.01 15.31
N PHE A 25 0.83 11.36 14.30
CA PHE A 25 2.23 10.97 14.26
C PHE A 25 3.02 11.96 13.40
N GLN A 26 4.14 12.44 13.95
CA GLN A 26 5.11 13.20 13.17
C GLN A 26 5.99 12.24 12.38
N ALA A 27 5.93 12.28 11.07
CA ALA A 27 6.80 11.53 10.17
C ALA A 27 7.75 12.50 9.44
N ASN A 28 8.81 11.96 8.82
CA ASN A 28 9.84 12.79 8.21
C ASN A 28 9.32 13.74 7.12
N ARG A 29 8.26 13.36 6.41
CA ARG A 29 7.72 14.14 5.26
C ARG A 29 6.36 14.78 5.53
N SER A 30 5.61 14.28 6.51
CA SER A 30 4.25 14.73 6.77
C SER A 30 3.75 14.27 8.13
N GLU A 31 2.69 14.90 8.60
CA GLU A 31 1.89 14.36 9.71
C GLU A 31 0.98 13.25 9.19
N ILE A 32 0.87 12.18 9.97
CA ILE A 32 -0.05 11.07 9.71
C ILE A 32 -1.06 11.03 10.85
N LYS A 33 -2.30 11.37 10.54
CA LYS A 33 -3.41 11.23 11.48
C LYS A 33 -3.89 9.79 11.45
N ALA A 34 -4.03 9.18 12.63
CA ALA A 34 -4.66 7.89 12.84
C ALA A 34 -5.95 8.05 13.65
N VAL A 35 -7.01 7.39 13.23
CA VAL A 35 -8.34 7.44 13.86
C VAL A 35 -8.87 6.04 14.07
N LYS A 36 -9.49 5.77 15.23
CA LYS A 36 -10.25 4.53 15.43
C LYS A 36 -11.41 4.46 14.43
N ALA A 37 -11.55 3.34 13.77
CA ALA A 37 -12.68 3.03 12.90
C ALA A 37 -13.42 1.78 13.41
N ASN A 38 -14.67 1.58 13.00
CA ASN A 38 -15.46 0.41 13.42
C ASN A 38 -14.77 -0.92 13.09
N ASN A 39 -14.07 -0.97 11.94
CA ASN A 39 -13.43 -2.19 11.43
C ASN A 39 -11.90 -2.09 11.40
N GLY A 40 -11.27 -1.29 12.29
CA GLY A 40 -9.82 -1.17 12.33
C GLY A 40 -9.34 0.23 12.69
N ILE A 41 -8.27 0.66 12.02
CA ILE A 41 -7.68 1.98 12.20
C ILE A 41 -7.51 2.61 10.83
N THR A 42 -7.94 3.85 10.71
CA THR A 42 -7.78 4.66 9.50
C THR A 42 -6.55 5.56 9.62
N LEU A 43 -5.67 5.51 8.64
CA LEU A 43 -4.54 6.43 8.48
C LEU A 43 -4.84 7.40 7.35
N SER A 44 -4.72 8.71 7.61
CA SER A 44 -4.81 9.74 6.56
C SER A 44 -3.42 10.01 6.00
N LEU A 45 -3.17 9.58 4.77
CA LEU A 45 -1.92 9.80 4.05
C LEU A 45 -2.07 10.90 3.00
N PRO A 46 -0.99 11.63 2.65
CA PRO A 46 -1.01 12.51 1.49
C PRO A 46 -1.39 11.73 0.22
N LYS A 47 -2.19 12.35 -0.62
CA LYS A 47 -2.53 11.82 -1.94
C LYS A 47 -1.28 11.71 -2.79
N ASP A 48 -1.15 10.63 -3.56
CA ASP A 48 -0.06 10.43 -4.53
C ASP A 48 -0.66 10.35 -5.94
N GLU A 49 -0.25 11.29 -6.78
CA GLU A 49 -0.82 11.45 -8.13
C GLU A 49 -0.02 10.62 -9.14
N PRO A 50 -0.69 9.69 -9.87
CA PRO A 50 -0.02 8.85 -10.86
C PRO A 50 0.41 9.66 -12.09
N ARG A 51 1.71 9.64 -12.43
CA ARG A 51 2.27 10.24 -13.64
C ARG A 51 2.57 9.16 -14.66
N LYS A 52 1.89 9.17 -15.79
CA LYS A 52 2.03 8.14 -16.83
C LYS A 52 3.44 8.11 -17.42
N ILE A 53 3.99 6.91 -17.57
CA ILE A 53 5.27 6.61 -18.21
C ILE A 53 4.97 5.99 -19.58
N LEU A 54 5.64 6.46 -20.62
CA LEU A 54 5.40 6.00 -21.98
C LEU A 54 6.31 4.83 -22.40
N ASP A 55 7.52 4.77 -21.84
CA ASP A 55 8.43 3.65 -22.13
C ASP A 55 8.18 2.49 -21.17
N LEU A 56 7.63 1.41 -21.70
CA LEU A 56 7.27 0.20 -20.96
C LEU A 56 8.34 -0.89 -21.05
N SER A 57 9.40 -0.69 -21.84
CA SER A 57 10.35 -1.73 -22.23
C SER A 57 11.08 -2.39 -21.06
N THR A 58 11.28 -1.66 -19.97
CA THR A 58 11.97 -2.14 -18.76
C THR A 58 11.08 -3.02 -17.87
N PHE A 59 9.76 -2.82 -17.92
CA PHE A 59 8.84 -3.42 -16.95
C PHE A 59 8.39 -4.83 -17.34
N SER A 60 8.09 -5.09 -18.61
CA SER A 60 7.67 -6.42 -19.06
C SER A 60 8.70 -7.52 -18.78
N PRO A 61 10.01 -7.33 -19.04
CA PRO A 61 11.02 -8.31 -18.66
C PRO A 61 11.12 -8.52 -17.15
N ALA A 62 10.99 -7.43 -16.36
CA ALA A 62 11.09 -7.52 -14.90
C ALA A 62 9.91 -8.25 -14.26
N LEU A 63 8.75 -8.26 -14.91
CA LEU A 63 7.52 -8.87 -14.40
C LEU A 63 7.20 -10.21 -15.05
N ASN A 64 7.88 -10.61 -16.13
CA ASN A 64 7.51 -11.77 -16.95
C ASN A 64 6.01 -11.75 -17.33
N ALA A 65 5.46 -10.57 -17.62
CA ALA A 65 4.05 -10.36 -17.89
C ALA A 65 3.85 -9.25 -18.94
N GLU A 66 2.70 -9.28 -19.60
CA GLU A 66 2.26 -8.18 -20.44
C GLU A 66 1.90 -6.97 -19.57
N VAL A 67 2.49 -5.82 -19.91
CA VAL A 67 2.31 -4.55 -19.20
C VAL A 67 1.39 -3.66 -20.03
N LEU A 68 0.25 -3.29 -19.47
CA LEU A 68 -0.71 -2.42 -20.15
C LEU A 68 -0.35 -0.94 -19.99
N GLU A 69 -0.06 -0.52 -18.78
CA GLU A 69 0.26 0.86 -18.45
C GLU A 69 1.27 0.92 -17.30
N VAL A 70 2.07 1.99 -17.29
CA VAL A 70 3.01 2.28 -16.20
C VAL A 70 2.83 3.71 -15.73
N TYR A 71 2.92 3.88 -14.42
CA TYR A 71 2.87 5.18 -13.76
C TYR A 71 4.01 5.31 -12.75
N LYS A 72 4.43 6.54 -12.51
CA LYS A 72 5.36 6.91 -11.43
C LYS A 72 4.60 7.71 -10.38
N GLY A 73 4.58 7.20 -9.16
CA GLY A 73 4.21 7.96 -7.96
C GLY A 73 5.42 8.70 -7.36
N ILE A 74 5.28 9.15 -6.14
CA ILE A 74 6.36 9.83 -5.40
C ILE A 74 7.53 8.89 -5.17
N ASP A 75 7.28 7.69 -4.68
CA ASP A 75 8.32 6.74 -4.27
C ASP A 75 8.38 5.50 -5.18
N ASP A 76 7.25 5.04 -5.72
CA ASP A 76 7.12 3.76 -6.40
C ASP A 76 6.80 3.90 -7.90
N PHE A 77 7.15 2.91 -8.69
CA PHE A 77 6.48 2.67 -9.96
C PHE A 77 5.21 1.85 -9.72
N MET A 78 4.19 2.06 -10.56
CA MET A 78 2.96 1.30 -10.58
C MET A 78 2.69 0.80 -12.01
N VAL A 79 2.50 -0.50 -12.14
CA VAL A 79 2.25 -1.20 -13.40
C VAL A 79 0.85 -1.79 -13.38
N VAL A 80 0.08 -1.52 -14.41
CA VAL A 80 -1.24 -2.10 -14.61
C VAL A 80 -1.12 -3.34 -15.47
N LEU A 81 -1.64 -4.46 -14.98
CA LEU A 81 -1.73 -5.74 -15.68
C LEU A 81 -3.18 -6.00 -16.11
N GLU A 82 -3.38 -7.05 -16.92
CA GLU A 82 -4.66 -7.35 -17.55
C GLU A 82 -5.77 -7.66 -16.53
N ASP A 83 -5.49 -8.53 -15.56
CA ASP A 83 -6.49 -9.04 -14.62
C ASP A 83 -5.89 -9.43 -13.24
N GLU A 84 -6.75 -9.82 -12.31
CA GLU A 84 -6.37 -10.30 -10.98
C GLU A 84 -5.47 -11.53 -11.05
N ALA A 85 -5.67 -12.43 -12.02
CA ALA A 85 -4.87 -13.65 -12.17
C ALA A 85 -3.43 -13.31 -12.58
N ALA A 86 -3.23 -12.32 -13.45
CA ALA A 86 -1.91 -11.81 -13.83
C ALA A 86 -1.16 -11.22 -12.63
N VAL A 87 -1.86 -10.54 -11.73
CA VAL A 87 -1.27 -10.03 -10.48
C VAL A 87 -0.97 -11.17 -9.51
N ALA A 88 -1.91 -12.08 -9.28
CA ALA A 88 -1.78 -13.17 -8.31
C ALA A 88 -0.63 -14.13 -8.65
N ASN A 89 -0.53 -14.50 -9.92
CA ASN A 89 0.46 -15.48 -10.41
C ASN A 89 1.77 -14.86 -10.90
N ASN A 90 1.96 -13.55 -10.72
CA ASN A 90 3.18 -12.88 -11.18
C ASN A 90 4.43 -13.43 -10.47
N GLU A 91 5.44 -13.79 -11.26
CA GLU A 91 6.76 -14.25 -10.83
C GLU A 91 7.83 -13.24 -11.33
N PRO A 92 8.14 -12.20 -10.55
CA PRO A 92 9.02 -11.12 -10.99
C PRO A 92 10.50 -11.51 -10.92
N ASP A 93 11.32 -10.92 -11.81
CA ASP A 93 12.78 -10.88 -11.64
C ASP A 93 13.17 -9.76 -10.65
N PHE A 94 13.45 -10.14 -9.42
CA PHE A 94 13.85 -9.20 -8.37
C PHE A 94 15.18 -8.48 -8.64
N ASN A 95 16.07 -9.03 -9.48
CA ASN A 95 17.32 -8.36 -9.84
C ASN A 95 17.04 -7.19 -10.78
N LEU A 96 16.14 -7.37 -11.74
CA LEU A 96 15.71 -6.29 -12.64
C LEU A 96 14.95 -5.22 -11.87
N ILE A 97 14.05 -5.60 -10.96
CA ILE A 97 13.33 -4.62 -10.10
C ILE A 97 14.32 -3.85 -9.20
N LYS A 98 15.31 -4.53 -8.63
CA LYS A 98 16.31 -3.90 -7.76
C LYS A 98 17.14 -2.83 -8.48
N ALA A 99 17.31 -2.95 -9.79
CA ALA A 99 18.04 -1.98 -10.61
C ALA A 99 17.23 -0.72 -10.95
N MET A 100 15.92 -0.71 -10.67
CA MET A 100 15.06 0.44 -10.95
C MET A 100 15.31 1.58 -9.96
N ASP A 101 15.30 2.82 -10.45
CA ASP A 101 15.39 4.02 -9.61
C ASP A 101 14.02 4.33 -8.96
N SER A 102 13.69 3.53 -7.97
CA SER A 102 12.46 3.67 -7.18
C SER A 102 12.59 2.97 -5.83
N ARG A 103 11.73 3.28 -4.89
CA ARG A 103 11.61 2.54 -3.62
C ARG A 103 11.11 1.12 -3.87
N GLY A 104 10.16 0.96 -4.78
CA GLY A 104 9.55 -0.31 -5.12
C GLY A 104 8.75 -0.27 -6.41
N LEU A 105 8.21 -1.42 -6.76
CA LEU A 105 7.34 -1.65 -7.91
C LEU A 105 6.02 -2.22 -7.44
N ILE A 106 4.94 -1.53 -7.76
CA ILE A 106 3.56 -1.98 -7.54
C ILE A 106 3.08 -2.64 -8.83
N ILE A 107 2.44 -3.79 -8.74
CA ILE A 107 1.60 -4.32 -9.81
C ILE A 107 0.15 -4.29 -9.37
N THR A 108 -0.77 -4.00 -10.27
CA THR A 108 -2.19 -3.87 -9.98
C THR A 108 -3.07 -4.23 -11.15
N ALA A 109 -4.29 -4.67 -10.84
CA ALA A 109 -5.35 -4.90 -11.80
C ALA A 109 -6.72 -4.65 -11.14
N LYS A 110 -7.79 -4.62 -11.95
CA LYS A 110 -9.16 -4.66 -11.44
C LYS A 110 -9.37 -5.96 -10.65
N GLY A 111 -10.00 -5.87 -9.50
CA GLY A 111 -10.34 -7.03 -8.68
C GLY A 111 -11.63 -7.71 -9.13
N GLU A 112 -11.77 -8.98 -8.78
CA GLU A 112 -13.00 -9.77 -9.00
C GLU A 112 -14.02 -9.54 -7.87
N GLU A 113 -13.56 -9.62 -6.61
CA GLU A 113 -14.41 -9.44 -5.42
C GLU A 113 -14.28 -8.05 -4.78
N VAL A 114 -13.20 -7.34 -5.10
CA VAL A 114 -12.89 -5.99 -4.61
C VAL A 114 -12.70 -5.04 -5.79
N ASP A 115 -12.60 -3.74 -5.55
CA ASP A 115 -12.43 -2.78 -6.64
C ASP A 115 -11.10 -3.01 -7.38
N PHE A 116 -10.00 -3.22 -6.64
CA PHE A 116 -8.70 -3.51 -7.23
C PHE A 116 -7.85 -4.43 -6.37
N VAL A 117 -6.91 -5.09 -7.04
CA VAL A 117 -5.89 -5.92 -6.39
C VAL A 117 -4.49 -5.37 -6.67
N SER A 118 -3.53 -5.71 -5.82
CA SER A 118 -2.14 -5.30 -5.98
C SER A 118 -1.15 -6.26 -5.36
N ARG A 119 0.13 -6.14 -5.76
CA ARG A 119 1.30 -6.62 -5.02
C ARG A 119 2.36 -5.53 -5.01
N TRP A 120 3.23 -5.52 -4.00
CA TRP A 120 4.32 -4.57 -3.89
C TRP A 120 5.66 -5.27 -3.72
N TYR A 121 6.60 -4.97 -4.61
CA TYR A 121 7.95 -5.52 -4.64
C TYR A 121 8.98 -4.45 -4.33
N GLY A 122 9.90 -4.71 -3.40
CA GLY A 122 10.90 -3.74 -2.99
C GLY A 122 12.25 -4.35 -2.63
N PRO A 123 12.88 -5.15 -3.52
CA PRO A 123 14.17 -5.78 -3.22
C PRO A 123 15.28 -4.78 -2.88
N GLN A 124 15.20 -3.54 -3.36
CA GLN A 124 16.11 -2.44 -3.01
C GLN A 124 15.96 -1.97 -1.56
N THR A 125 14.84 -2.28 -0.88
CA THR A 125 14.62 -1.98 0.53
C THR A 125 14.97 -3.13 1.47
N GLY A 126 15.45 -4.25 0.91
CA GLY A 126 15.83 -5.44 1.66
C GLY A 126 14.72 -6.50 1.80
N ILE A 127 13.55 -6.28 1.24
CA ILE A 127 12.43 -7.23 1.22
C ILE A 127 11.94 -7.40 -0.21
N ASN A 128 11.91 -8.64 -0.70
CA ASN A 128 11.43 -8.89 -2.06
C ASN A 128 9.96 -8.49 -2.23
N GLU A 129 9.11 -8.84 -1.27
CA GLU A 129 7.68 -8.53 -1.30
C GLU A 129 7.17 -8.13 0.09
N ASP A 130 6.41 -7.04 0.17
CA ASP A 130 5.78 -6.57 1.42
C ASP A 130 4.34 -7.10 1.52
N PRO A 131 3.91 -7.61 2.69
CA PRO A 131 2.58 -8.19 2.87
C PRO A 131 1.42 -7.22 2.70
N ALA A 132 1.57 -5.98 3.16
CA ALA A 132 0.53 -4.96 3.07
C ALA A 132 1.16 -3.56 3.14
N THR A 133 1.14 -2.84 2.03
CA THR A 133 1.86 -1.58 1.85
C THR A 133 0.89 -0.40 1.81
N GLY A 134 0.58 0.16 2.98
CA GLY A 134 -0.36 1.27 3.08
C GLY A 134 0.00 2.47 2.20
N SER A 135 1.30 2.86 2.14
CA SER A 135 1.74 3.98 1.31
C SER A 135 1.52 3.76 -0.20
N ALA A 136 1.64 2.53 -0.69
CA ALA A 136 1.34 2.19 -2.07
C ALA A 136 -0.14 2.43 -2.42
N HIS A 137 -1.03 2.25 -1.43
CA HIS A 137 -2.46 2.46 -1.63
C HIS A 137 -2.86 3.94 -1.75
N ALA A 138 -1.99 4.89 -1.38
CA ALA A 138 -2.22 6.30 -1.69
C ALA A 138 -2.14 6.57 -3.21
N LEU A 139 -1.22 5.91 -3.92
CA LEU A 139 -1.11 5.95 -5.38
C LEU A 139 -2.20 5.11 -6.06
N LEU A 140 -2.36 3.86 -5.62
CA LEU A 140 -3.33 2.91 -6.16
C LEU A 140 -4.76 3.43 -6.10
N ALA A 141 -5.19 3.90 -4.92
CA ALA A 141 -6.54 4.40 -4.74
C ALA A 141 -6.80 5.67 -5.56
N THR A 142 -5.81 6.54 -5.71
CA THR A 142 -5.92 7.73 -6.58
C THR A 142 -6.13 7.32 -8.03
N TYR A 143 -5.35 6.37 -8.53
CA TYR A 143 -5.50 5.85 -9.90
C TYR A 143 -6.88 5.21 -10.12
N TRP A 144 -7.24 4.23 -9.29
CA TRP A 144 -8.48 3.46 -9.46
C TRP A 144 -9.74 4.30 -9.19
N SER A 145 -9.65 5.31 -8.33
CA SER A 145 -10.73 6.29 -8.12
C SER A 145 -11.06 7.04 -9.42
N GLY A 146 -10.03 7.42 -10.17
CA GLY A 146 -10.21 8.04 -11.49
C GLY A 146 -10.81 7.08 -12.53
N ILE A 147 -10.37 5.82 -12.56
CA ILE A 147 -10.88 4.81 -13.49
C ILE A 147 -12.35 4.47 -13.22
N PHE A 148 -12.73 4.30 -11.95
CA PHE A 148 -14.10 3.92 -11.57
C PHE A 148 -15.03 5.12 -11.35
N ASN A 149 -14.50 6.34 -11.36
CA ASN A 149 -15.23 7.55 -10.97
C ASN A 149 -15.90 7.39 -9.58
N LYS A 150 -15.14 6.87 -8.62
CA LYS A 150 -15.61 6.46 -7.29
C LYS A 150 -14.51 6.73 -6.27
N SER A 151 -14.84 7.37 -5.14
CA SER A 151 -13.85 7.72 -4.09
C SER A 151 -13.68 6.66 -3.00
N ASP A 152 -14.68 5.82 -2.80
CA ASP A 152 -14.73 4.78 -1.77
C ASP A 152 -14.40 3.43 -2.42
N LEU A 153 -13.25 2.84 -2.06
CA LEU A 153 -12.67 1.69 -2.74
C LEU A 153 -12.29 0.60 -1.75
N SER A 154 -12.61 -0.64 -2.12
CA SER A 154 -12.10 -1.86 -1.47
C SER A 154 -10.88 -2.39 -2.22
N ALA A 155 -9.86 -2.83 -1.48
CA ALA A 155 -8.60 -3.30 -2.06
C ALA A 155 -8.10 -4.58 -1.40
N LYS A 156 -7.41 -5.41 -2.19
CA LYS A 156 -6.73 -6.61 -1.71
C LYS A 156 -5.28 -6.62 -2.20
N GLN A 157 -4.31 -6.62 -1.28
CA GLN A 157 -2.90 -6.85 -1.64
C GLN A 157 -2.64 -8.35 -1.61
N LEU A 158 -2.38 -8.95 -2.78
CA LEU A 158 -2.29 -10.40 -3.00
C LEU A 158 -0.89 -10.96 -2.67
N SER A 159 -0.31 -10.51 -1.57
CA SER A 159 0.90 -11.12 -1.01
C SER A 159 0.58 -12.50 -0.41
N LYS A 160 1.62 -13.26 -0.03
CA LYS A 160 1.45 -14.57 0.64
C LYS A 160 0.52 -14.53 1.87
N ARG A 161 0.42 -13.38 2.57
CA ARG A 161 -0.42 -13.21 3.76
C ARG A 161 -1.75 -12.52 3.49
N VAL A 162 -1.94 -11.99 2.32
CA VAL A 162 -3.08 -11.18 1.88
C VAL A 162 -3.40 -10.02 2.84
N GLY A 163 -3.42 -8.81 2.32
CA GLY A 163 -3.87 -7.62 3.05
C GLY A 163 -5.22 -7.14 2.52
N LEU A 164 -6.17 -6.88 3.41
CA LEU A 164 -7.45 -6.24 3.05
C LEU A 164 -7.39 -4.78 3.50
N LEU A 165 -7.71 -3.88 2.59
CA LEU A 165 -7.69 -2.45 2.84
C LEU A 165 -8.96 -1.80 2.29
N HIS A 166 -9.39 -0.76 2.98
CA HIS A 166 -10.44 0.13 2.51
C HIS A 166 -9.83 1.52 2.32
N CYS A 167 -10.07 2.13 1.17
CA CYS A 167 -9.47 3.40 0.77
C CYS A 167 -10.57 4.41 0.46
N LEU A 168 -10.49 5.60 1.08
CA LEU A 168 -11.35 6.73 0.79
C LEU A 168 -10.50 7.88 0.24
N VAL A 169 -10.64 8.16 -1.06
CA VAL A 169 -9.92 9.24 -1.75
C VAL A 169 -10.62 10.57 -1.48
N LYS A 170 -9.84 11.55 -0.98
CA LYS A 170 -10.25 12.92 -0.71
C LYS A 170 -9.45 13.87 -1.61
N GLU A 171 -9.71 15.16 -1.49
CA GLU A 171 -9.05 16.19 -2.30
C GLU A 171 -7.53 16.12 -2.20
N GLU A 172 -6.98 16.18 -0.98
CA GLU A 172 -5.53 16.24 -0.71
C GLU A 172 -4.97 14.97 -0.05
N LYS A 173 -5.83 14.03 0.34
CA LYS A 173 -5.46 12.86 1.15
C LYS A 173 -6.18 11.61 0.69
N VAL A 174 -5.59 10.47 1.06
CA VAL A 174 -6.26 9.17 0.99
C VAL A 174 -6.33 8.61 2.40
N ASP A 175 -7.53 8.32 2.87
CA ASP A 175 -7.76 7.61 4.12
C ASP A 175 -7.70 6.11 3.85
N ILE A 176 -6.79 5.43 4.53
CA ILE A 176 -6.55 3.99 4.36
C ILE A 176 -6.88 3.29 5.67
N THR A 177 -7.88 2.44 5.66
CA THR A 177 -8.30 1.66 6.81
C THR A 177 -7.79 0.24 6.70
N GLY A 178 -7.15 -0.23 7.77
CA GLY A 178 -6.66 -1.60 7.90
C GLY A 178 -6.79 -2.11 9.33
N GLN A 179 -6.53 -3.40 9.51
CA GLN A 179 -6.58 -4.06 10.81
C GLN A 179 -5.19 -4.35 11.34
N ALA A 180 -5.06 -4.40 12.66
CA ALA A 180 -3.88 -4.87 13.36
C ALA A 180 -4.29 -5.81 14.49
N ALA A 181 -3.42 -6.76 14.83
CA ALA A 181 -3.63 -7.70 15.92
C ALA A 181 -2.40 -7.76 16.82
N LEU A 182 -2.62 -7.95 18.12
CA LEU A 182 -1.54 -8.20 19.06
C LEU A 182 -0.99 -9.62 18.83
N TYR A 183 0.29 -9.71 18.45
CA TYR A 183 0.97 -10.99 18.27
C TYR A 183 1.68 -11.47 19.53
N LEU A 184 2.41 -10.56 20.19
CA LEU A 184 3.21 -10.88 21.39
C LEU A 184 3.23 -9.70 22.36
N ARG A 185 3.16 -9.99 23.65
CA ARG A 185 3.46 -9.07 24.74
C ARG A 185 4.51 -9.69 25.66
N GLY A 186 5.53 -8.91 26.03
CA GLY A 186 6.62 -9.39 26.87
C GLY A 186 7.27 -8.27 27.67
N THR A 187 8.20 -8.63 28.54
CA THR A 187 9.01 -7.69 29.35
C THR A 187 10.48 -7.88 29.00
N LEU A 188 11.18 -6.77 28.75
CA LEU A 188 12.62 -6.74 28.60
C LEU A 188 13.24 -6.29 29.93
N GLN A 189 14.22 -7.02 30.42
CA GLN A 189 15.04 -6.57 31.55
C GLN A 189 16.30 -5.93 30.95
N LEU A 190 16.51 -4.65 31.28
CA LEU A 190 17.70 -3.91 30.89
C LEU A 190 18.68 -3.95 32.06
N ASN A 191 19.90 -4.42 31.77
CA ASN A 191 21.00 -4.42 32.74
C ASN A 191 21.68 -3.04 32.79
#